data_81693200ba932dd17542ac6366e61730
#
_entry.id   81693200ba932dd17542ac6366e61730
#
_cell.length_a   1.000
_cell.length_b   1.000
_cell.length_c   1.000
_cell.angle_alpha   90.00
_cell.angle_beta   90.00
_cell.angle_gamma   90.00
#
_symmetry.space_group_name_H-M   'P 1'
#
loop_
_entity.id
_entity.type
_entity.pdbx_description
1 polymer ?
#
loop_
_entity_poly.entity_id
_entity_poly.type
_entity_poly.pdbx_seq_one_letter_code
_entity_poly.pdbx_strand_id
1 'polypeptide(L)'
;SLANPGIRLYGAMDAKMYAEFTERLAEQTPGGPIVIALTTMEGDPEIARSMADDIRLLRDRGRREIIFLGKTAVYSAGVLFMAAFPVSHRYLTRATKLLVTENKRAQPMELAGGSLRSVASQLEHAQREIQREIDQEDEDYRAISEGSNVSIQELREKAPHDWSITASEAKAMGLIAEVV
;
A
#
# COMPACT_ATOMS: atom_id res chain seq x y z
N SER A 1 9.78 -14.52 14.38
CA SER A 1 9.24 -13.65 15.45
C SER A 1 9.37 -12.19 15.08
N LEU A 2 8.63 -11.31 15.75
CA LEU A 2 8.72 -9.85 15.54
C LEU A 2 10.14 -9.31 15.82
N ALA A 3 10.84 -9.89 16.80
CA ALA A 3 12.23 -9.51 17.10
C ALA A 3 13.24 -9.93 16.01
N ASN A 4 12.88 -10.94 15.21
CA ASN A 4 13.72 -11.41 14.12
C ASN A 4 12.86 -11.68 12.87
N PRO A 5 12.49 -10.63 12.13
CA PRO A 5 11.73 -10.75 10.89
C PRO A 5 12.48 -11.56 9.83
N GLY A 6 11.75 -12.44 9.13
CA GLY A 6 12.31 -13.24 8.03
C GLY A 6 12.66 -12.39 6.81
N ILE A 7 11.89 -11.31 6.59
CA ILE A 7 12.10 -10.37 5.48
C ILE A 7 12.18 -8.97 6.04
N ARG A 8 13.19 -8.21 5.62
CA ARG A 8 13.36 -6.79 5.98
C ARG A 8 13.47 -5.96 4.72
N LEU A 9 12.55 -5.01 4.58
CA LEU A 9 12.48 -4.10 3.43
C LEU A 9 12.63 -2.66 3.93
N TYR A 10 13.53 -1.92 3.31
CA TYR A 10 13.82 -0.54 3.64
C TYR A 10 14.06 0.29 2.38
N GLY A 11 13.40 1.44 2.31
CA GLY A 11 13.60 2.39 1.21
C GLY A 11 12.33 2.61 0.39
N ALA A 12 12.48 3.12 -0.82
CA ALA A 12 11.37 3.33 -1.74
C ALA A 12 10.76 2.01 -2.21
N MET A 13 9.44 1.97 -2.29
CA MET A 13 8.73 0.83 -2.89
C MET A 13 8.78 0.96 -4.41
N ASP A 14 9.83 0.44 -4.99
CA ASP A 14 10.14 0.47 -6.42
C ASP A 14 10.41 -0.95 -6.96
N ALA A 15 10.75 -1.04 -8.24
CA ALA A 15 11.04 -2.32 -8.88
C ALA A 15 12.20 -3.07 -8.20
N LYS A 16 13.19 -2.36 -7.64
CA LYS A 16 14.30 -2.96 -6.90
C LYS A 16 13.81 -3.61 -5.60
N MET A 17 12.95 -2.92 -4.84
CA MET A 17 12.36 -3.50 -3.64
C MET A 17 11.48 -4.71 -3.98
N TYR A 18 10.73 -4.66 -5.08
CA TYR A 18 9.93 -5.80 -5.52
C TYR A 18 10.79 -7.02 -5.83
N ALA A 19 11.89 -6.83 -6.55
CA ALA A 19 12.83 -7.91 -6.83
C ALA A 19 13.43 -8.51 -5.55
N GLU A 20 13.85 -7.68 -4.61
CA GLU A 20 14.34 -8.12 -3.29
C GLU A 20 13.27 -8.88 -2.51
N PHE A 21 12.05 -8.37 -2.50
CA PHE A 21 10.91 -9.00 -1.83
C PHE A 21 10.63 -10.41 -2.37
N THR A 22 10.57 -10.57 -3.70
CA THR A 22 10.32 -11.88 -4.33
C THR A 22 11.46 -12.85 -4.10
N GLU A 23 12.70 -12.41 -4.14
CA GLU A 23 13.88 -13.23 -3.81
C GLU A 23 13.83 -13.72 -2.37
N ARG A 24 13.59 -12.81 -1.42
CA ARG A 24 13.48 -13.13 0.00
C ARG A 24 12.31 -14.06 0.32
N LEU A 25 11.19 -13.91 -0.38
CA LEU A 25 10.06 -14.84 -0.24
C LEU A 25 10.45 -16.26 -0.66
N ALA A 26 11.18 -16.40 -1.76
CA ALA A 26 11.62 -17.70 -2.26
C ALA A 26 12.60 -18.42 -1.30
N GLU A 27 13.34 -17.66 -0.51
CA GLU A 27 14.28 -18.18 0.50
C GLU A 27 13.60 -18.66 1.79
N GLN A 28 12.32 -18.31 2.00
CA GLN A 28 11.62 -18.69 3.23
C GLN A 28 11.37 -20.18 3.30
N THR A 29 11.69 -20.79 4.43
CA THR A 29 11.43 -22.20 4.67
C THR A 29 9.93 -22.53 4.60
N PRO A 30 9.54 -23.68 4.04
CA PRO A 30 8.15 -24.10 4.04
C PRO A 30 7.59 -24.26 5.47
N GLY A 31 6.34 -23.84 5.65
CA GLY A 31 5.66 -23.89 6.96
C GLY A 31 6.10 -22.74 7.89
N GLY A 32 5.34 -22.49 8.91
CA GLY A 32 5.58 -21.41 9.87
C GLY A 32 5.28 -19.99 9.36
N PRO A 33 5.13 -19.03 10.28
CA PRO A 33 4.80 -17.66 9.94
C PRO A 33 5.99 -16.91 9.31
N ILE A 34 5.70 -16.08 8.32
CA ILE A 34 6.66 -15.14 7.75
C ILE A 34 6.38 -13.75 8.33
N VAL A 35 7.37 -13.17 8.98
CA VAL A 35 7.30 -11.77 9.43
C VAL A 35 8.03 -10.90 8.43
N ILE A 36 7.31 -9.90 7.90
CA ILE A 36 7.83 -8.92 6.96
C ILE A 36 7.90 -7.55 7.63
N ALA A 37 9.11 -7.06 7.85
CA ALA A 37 9.33 -5.72 8.38
C ALA A 37 9.50 -4.73 7.22
N LEU A 38 8.81 -3.59 7.31
CA LEU A 38 8.86 -2.54 6.29
C LEU A 38 9.09 -1.18 6.92
N THR A 39 10.01 -0.44 6.32
CA THR A 39 10.16 1.01 6.48
C THR A 39 10.19 1.63 5.09
N THR A 40 9.22 2.50 4.79
CA THR A 40 9.16 3.20 3.49
C THR A 40 8.54 4.58 3.65
N MET A 41 9.13 5.57 2.97
CA MET A 41 8.64 6.95 2.95
C MET A 41 8.05 7.37 1.60
N GLU A 42 8.27 6.55 0.56
CA GLU A 42 7.78 6.82 -0.80
C GLU A 42 7.65 5.52 -1.59
N GLY A 43 6.93 5.55 -2.70
CA GLY A 43 6.85 4.40 -3.57
C GLY A 43 5.82 4.54 -4.68
N ASP A 44 5.89 3.59 -5.60
CA ASP A 44 4.95 3.43 -6.68
C ASP A 44 3.75 2.59 -6.19
N PRO A 45 2.51 3.11 -6.26
CA PRO A 45 1.32 2.36 -5.89
C PRO A 45 1.16 1.04 -6.66
N GLU A 46 1.59 0.96 -7.91
CA GLU A 46 1.51 -0.28 -8.71
C GLU A 46 2.46 -1.36 -8.17
N ILE A 47 3.66 -0.97 -7.75
CA ILE A 47 4.59 -1.89 -7.09
C ILE A 47 3.99 -2.39 -5.77
N ALA A 48 3.43 -1.49 -4.97
CA ALA A 48 2.78 -1.87 -3.73
C ALA A 48 1.61 -2.83 -3.94
N ARG A 49 0.79 -2.62 -4.99
CA ARG A 49 -0.31 -3.54 -5.34
C ARG A 49 0.21 -4.90 -5.76
N SER A 50 1.28 -4.97 -6.56
CA SER A 50 1.90 -6.23 -6.95
C SER A 50 2.41 -7.01 -5.74
N MET A 51 3.10 -6.34 -4.82
CA MET A 51 3.54 -6.94 -3.56
C MET A 51 2.35 -7.36 -2.69
N ALA A 52 1.29 -6.56 -2.65
CA ALA A 52 0.06 -6.88 -1.93
C ALA A 52 -0.64 -8.11 -2.49
N ASP A 53 -0.66 -8.28 -3.81
CA ASP A 53 -1.23 -9.45 -4.46
C ASP A 53 -0.44 -10.72 -4.13
N ASP A 54 0.88 -10.65 -4.09
CA ASP A 54 1.71 -11.77 -3.64
C ASP A 54 1.37 -12.18 -2.20
N ILE A 55 1.16 -11.21 -1.30
CA ILE A 55 0.73 -11.48 0.08
C ILE A 55 -0.64 -12.15 0.11
N ARG A 56 -1.61 -11.65 -0.65
CA ARG A 56 -2.95 -12.24 -0.72
C ARG A 56 -2.92 -13.67 -1.26
N LEU A 57 -2.13 -13.93 -2.30
CA LEU A 57 -1.96 -15.27 -2.86
C LEU A 57 -1.34 -16.23 -1.86
N LEU A 58 -0.30 -15.82 -1.15
CA LEU A 58 0.34 -16.62 -0.12
C LEU A 58 -0.62 -16.93 1.03
N ARG A 59 -1.42 -15.94 1.46
CA ARG A 59 -2.40 -16.11 2.52
C ARG A 59 -3.56 -17.01 2.09
N ASP A 60 -4.19 -16.69 0.97
CA ASP A 60 -5.48 -17.27 0.57
C ASP A 60 -5.31 -18.62 -0.14
N ARG A 61 -4.27 -18.78 -0.94
CA ARG A 61 -3.97 -20.01 -1.69
C ARG A 61 -2.90 -20.86 -1.03
N GLY A 62 -1.84 -20.20 -0.58
CA GLY A 62 -0.73 -20.88 0.13
C GLY A 62 -1.06 -21.22 1.59
N ARG A 63 -2.15 -20.68 2.14
CA ARG A 63 -2.56 -20.82 3.55
C ARG A 63 -1.41 -20.53 4.53
N ARG A 64 -0.57 -19.54 4.16
CA ARG A 64 0.58 -19.16 4.93
C ARG A 64 0.23 -18.04 5.90
N GLU A 65 0.63 -18.18 7.15
CA GLU A 65 0.53 -17.10 8.11
C GLU A 65 1.60 -16.05 7.79
N ILE A 66 1.16 -14.82 7.52
CA ILE A 66 2.05 -13.71 7.16
C ILE A 66 1.75 -12.54 8.08
N ILE A 67 2.80 -11.98 8.67
CA ILE A 67 2.73 -10.93 9.68
C ILE A 67 3.45 -9.70 9.16
N PHE A 68 2.80 -8.56 9.24
CA PHE A 68 3.36 -7.25 8.93
C PHE A 68 3.92 -6.58 10.17
N LEU A 69 5.13 -6.03 10.06
CA LEU A 69 5.74 -5.19 11.07
C LEU A 69 6.21 -3.86 10.45
N GLY A 70 5.45 -2.81 10.68
CA GLY A 70 5.87 -1.46 10.28
C GLY A 70 6.84 -0.86 11.27
N LYS A 71 7.91 -0.25 10.75
CA LYS A 71 8.96 0.38 11.57
C LYS A 71 9.23 1.80 11.06
N THR A 72 9.35 2.75 11.96
CA THR A 72 9.69 4.15 11.69
C THR A 72 8.67 4.89 10.83
N ALA A 73 8.50 4.49 9.59
CA ALA A 73 7.61 5.12 8.63
C ALA A 73 6.99 4.08 7.69
N VAL A 74 5.68 4.15 7.51
CA VAL A 74 4.93 3.36 6.53
C VAL A 74 4.02 4.32 5.79
N TYR A 75 4.54 4.93 4.72
CA TYR A 75 3.89 6.03 4.01
C TYR A 75 3.31 5.59 2.67
N SER A 76 2.14 6.12 2.33
CA SER A 76 1.51 6.00 1.01
C SER A 76 1.43 4.56 0.49
N ALA A 77 2.29 4.18 -0.45
CA ALA A 77 2.38 2.81 -0.99
C ALA A 77 2.60 1.75 0.11
N GLY A 78 3.31 2.10 1.19
CA GLY A 78 3.51 1.22 2.35
C GLY A 78 2.22 0.90 3.08
N VAL A 79 1.30 1.86 3.21
CA VAL A 79 -0.02 1.63 3.82
C VAL A 79 -0.85 0.69 2.95
N LEU A 80 -0.78 0.86 1.63
CA LEU A 80 -1.45 -0.03 0.68
C LEU A 80 -0.93 -1.47 0.78
N PHE A 81 0.37 -1.65 0.89
CA PHE A 81 0.98 -2.96 1.12
C PHE A 81 0.54 -3.56 2.46
N MET A 82 0.56 -2.77 3.54
CA MET A 82 0.08 -3.20 4.86
C MET A 82 -1.37 -3.71 4.79
N ALA A 83 -2.21 -3.08 3.98
CA ALA A 83 -3.63 -3.44 3.85
C ALA A 83 -3.87 -4.86 3.29
N ALA A 84 -2.86 -5.50 2.67
CA ALA A 84 -2.95 -6.89 2.21
C ALA A 84 -2.91 -7.92 3.35
N PHE A 85 -2.45 -7.51 4.52
CA PHE A 85 -2.37 -8.37 5.71
C PHE A 85 -3.68 -8.28 6.50
N PRO A 86 -4.14 -9.34 7.14
CA PRO A 86 -5.26 -9.25 8.09
C PRO A 86 -4.94 -8.25 9.21
N VAL A 87 -5.91 -7.48 9.68
CA VAL A 87 -5.69 -6.50 10.77
C VAL A 87 -5.04 -7.16 11.98
N SER A 88 -5.46 -8.38 12.32
CA SER A 88 -4.91 -9.17 13.44
C SER A 88 -3.41 -9.50 13.30
N HIS A 89 -2.85 -9.34 12.11
CA HIS A 89 -1.44 -9.64 11.80
C HIS A 89 -0.63 -8.39 11.45
N ARG A 90 -1.13 -7.21 11.79
CA ARG A 90 -0.43 -5.94 11.56
C ARG A 90 0.08 -5.38 12.88
N TYR A 91 1.38 -5.12 12.92
CA TYR A 91 2.08 -4.56 14.09
C TYR A 91 2.87 -3.34 13.67
N LEU A 92 2.93 -2.34 14.55
CA LEU A 92 3.78 -1.17 14.38
C LEU A 92 4.67 -1.00 15.60
N THR A 93 5.93 -0.60 15.39
CA THR A 93 6.77 -0.15 16.49
C THR A 93 6.26 1.20 17.01
N ARG A 94 6.53 1.48 18.29
CA ARG A 94 5.92 2.60 19.04
C ARG A 94 6.01 3.96 18.35
N ALA A 95 7.13 4.28 17.72
CA ALA A 95 7.34 5.57 17.07
C ALA A 95 6.96 5.58 15.59
N THR A 96 6.42 4.49 15.06
CA THR A 96 6.03 4.40 13.65
C THR A 96 4.84 5.29 13.35
N LYS A 97 4.89 5.95 12.20
CA LYS A 97 3.78 6.71 11.65
C LYS A 97 3.33 6.10 10.33
N LEU A 98 2.02 6.10 10.14
CA LEU A 98 1.40 5.89 8.85
C LEU A 98 1.16 7.25 8.20
N LEU A 99 1.27 7.34 6.89
CA LEU A 99 0.88 8.51 6.12
C LEU A 99 0.00 8.06 4.96
N VAL A 100 -1.27 8.49 4.97
CA VAL A 100 -2.20 8.25 3.88
C VAL A 100 -2.22 9.48 2.99
N THR A 101 -1.95 9.29 1.71
CA THR A 101 -1.93 10.35 0.70
C THR A 101 -2.85 10.00 -0.45
N GLU A 102 -3.28 11.00 -1.22
CA GLU A 102 -3.92 10.75 -2.51
C GLU A 102 -2.86 10.47 -3.59
N ASN A 103 -3.27 9.75 -4.63
CA ASN A 103 -2.41 9.54 -5.80
C ASN A 103 -2.36 10.81 -6.66
N LYS A 104 -1.18 11.12 -7.18
CA LYS A 104 -0.95 12.28 -8.05
C LYS A 104 -0.24 11.84 -9.32
N ARG A 105 -0.59 12.44 -10.44
CA ARG A 105 0.18 12.27 -11.67
C ARG A 105 1.44 13.14 -11.62
N ALA A 106 2.59 12.51 -11.79
CA ALA A 106 3.87 13.22 -11.85
C ALA A 106 4.10 13.93 -13.19
N GLN A 107 3.52 13.39 -14.28
CA GLN A 107 3.69 13.90 -15.63
C GLN A 107 2.42 14.58 -16.12
N PRO A 108 2.52 15.79 -16.73
CA PRO A 108 1.38 16.44 -17.35
C PRO A 108 0.88 15.62 -18.53
N MET A 109 -0.42 15.72 -18.82
CA MET A 109 -1.00 15.15 -20.03
C MET A 109 -0.89 16.18 -21.15
N GLU A 110 -0.31 15.79 -22.28
CA GLU A 110 -0.18 16.63 -23.46
C GLU A 110 -1.16 16.17 -24.55
N LEU A 111 -1.75 17.13 -25.25
CA LEU A 111 -2.59 16.90 -26.41
C LEU A 111 -1.82 17.29 -27.67
N ALA A 112 -1.75 16.38 -28.64
CA ALA A 112 -1.22 16.72 -29.95
C ALA A 112 -2.20 17.66 -30.69
N GLY A 113 -1.67 18.58 -31.48
CA GLY A 113 -2.47 19.39 -32.40
C GLY A 113 -3.10 18.52 -33.51
N GLY A 114 -4.06 19.06 -34.22
CA GLY A 114 -4.73 18.35 -35.31
C GLY A 114 -6.14 18.86 -35.55
N SER A 115 -6.96 18.04 -36.21
CA SER A 115 -8.37 18.37 -36.42
C SER A 115 -9.12 18.46 -35.11
N LEU A 116 -10.19 19.23 -35.03
CA LEU A 116 -10.99 19.36 -33.80
C LEU A 116 -11.51 18.01 -33.30
N ARG A 117 -11.91 17.11 -34.20
CA ARG A 117 -12.36 15.76 -33.84
C ARG A 117 -11.23 14.90 -33.28
N SER A 118 -10.02 15.03 -33.82
CA SER A 118 -8.85 14.34 -33.29
C SER A 118 -8.51 14.81 -31.86
N VAL A 119 -8.53 16.11 -31.62
CA VAL A 119 -8.30 16.68 -30.29
C VAL A 119 -9.39 16.25 -29.31
N ALA A 120 -10.66 16.26 -29.72
CA ALA A 120 -11.78 15.78 -28.89
C ALA A 120 -11.60 14.31 -28.49
N SER A 121 -11.18 13.46 -29.44
CA SER A 121 -10.90 12.05 -29.17
C SER A 121 -9.76 11.85 -28.17
N GLN A 122 -8.69 12.66 -28.25
CA GLN A 122 -7.59 12.63 -27.30
C GLN A 122 -8.06 13.03 -25.88
N LEU A 123 -8.93 14.04 -25.76
CA LEU A 123 -9.52 14.45 -24.48
C LEU A 123 -10.35 13.34 -23.85
N GLU A 124 -11.20 12.69 -24.62
CA GLU A 124 -12.00 11.56 -24.14
C GLU A 124 -11.12 10.40 -23.65
N HIS A 125 -10.04 10.10 -24.39
CA HIS A 125 -9.08 9.06 -23.99
C HIS A 125 -8.39 9.44 -22.68
N ALA A 126 -7.91 10.67 -22.54
CA ALA A 126 -7.28 11.18 -21.35
C ALA A 126 -8.24 11.13 -20.14
N GLN A 127 -9.49 11.52 -20.34
CA GLN A 127 -10.51 11.47 -19.29
C GLN A 127 -10.78 10.03 -18.81
N ARG A 128 -10.87 9.07 -19.74
CA ARG A 128 -11.05 7.66 -19.37
C ARG A 128 -9.85 7.10 -18.62
N GLU A 129 -8.65 7.51 -18.98
CA GLU A 129 -7.42 7.11 -18.28
C GLU A 129 -7.40 7.60 -16.84
N ILE A 130 -7.70 8.89 -16.63
CA ILE A 130 -7.79 9.47 -15.28
C ILE A 130 -8.89 8.81 -14.47
N GLN A 131 -10.05 8.52 -15.07
CA GLN A 131 -11.14 7.86 -14.36
C GLN A 131 -10.73 6.46 -13.87
N ARG A 132 -9.98 5.70 -14.68
CA ARG A 132 -9.44 4.40 -14.25
C ARG A 132 -8.47 4.54 -13.07
N GLU A 133 -7.66 5.60 -13.05
CA GLU A 133 -6.75 5.87 -11.93
C GLU A 133 -7.51 6.23 -10.65
N ILE A 134 -8.58 7.02 -10.76
CA ILE A 134 -9.49 7.33 -9.64
C ILE A 134 -10.18 6.08 -9.12
N ASP A 135 -10.71 5.24 -10.01
CA ASP A 135 -11.36 3.99 -9.63
C ASP A 135 -10.38 3.05 -8.91
N GLN A 136 -9.11 3.02 -9.34
CA GLN A 136 -8.07 2.24 -8.66
C GLN A 136 -7.75 2.81 -7.28
N GLU A 137 -7.67 4.13 -7.14
CA GLU A 137 -7.49 4.77 -5.83
C GLU A 137 -8.64 4.44 -4.87
N ASP A 138 -9.87 4.41 -5.37
CA ASP A 138 -11.03 4.00 -4.57
C ASP A 138 -10.92 2.54 -4.10
N GLU A 139 -10.43 1.63 -4.94
CA GLU A 139 -10.16 0.25 -4.53
C GLU A 139 -9.06 0.18 -3.46
N ASP A 140 -8.01 0.99 -3.59
CA ASP A 140 -6.96 1.09 -2.59
C ASP A 140 -7.52 1.56 -1.23
N TYR A 141 -8.38 2.56 -1.23
CA TYR A 141 -9.02 3.04 0.00
C TYR A 141 -9.98 1.98 0.61
N ARG A 142 -10.68 1.20 -0.22
CA ARG A 142 -11.47 0.08 0.29
C ARG A 142 -10.60 -0.95 0.99
N ALA A 143 -9.44 -1.29 0.42
CA ALA A 143 -8.51 -2.23 1.03
C ALA A 143 -7.98 -1.72 2.38
N ILE A 144 -7.67 -0.42 2.49
CA ILE A 144 -7.22 0.20 3.75
C ILE A 144 -8.35 0.23 4.78
N SER A 145 -9.57 0.55 4.36
CA SER A 145 -10.75 0.63 5.22
C SER A 145 -11.20 -0.72 5.76
N GLU A 146 -11.01 -1.79 5.01
CA GLU A 146 -11.51 -3.12 5.35
C GLU A 146 -10.99 -3.62 6.71
N GLY A 147 -11.92 -4.04 7.56
CA GLY A 147 -11.60 -4.55 8.90
C GLY A 147 -11.21 -3.48 9.92
N SER A 148 -11.26 -2.20 9.55
CA SER A 148 -10.98 -1.06 10.42
C SER A 148 -12.24 -0.26 10.77
N ASN A 149 -12.10 0.77 11.61
CA ASN A 149 -13.14 1.75 11.90
C ASN A 149 -13.03 3.00 11.02
N VAL A 150 -12.13 2.99 10.04
CA VAL A 150 -11.92 4.11 9.10
C VAL A 150 -12.79 3.87 7.86
N SER A 151 -13.64 4.84 7.52
CA SER A 151 -14.47 4.76 6.31
C SER A 151 -13.70 5.21 5.07
N ILE A 152 -14.16 4.75 3.90
CA ILE A 152 -13.63 5.22 2.60
C ILE A 152 -13.81 6.73 2.47
N GLN A 153 -14.94 7.27 2.93
CA GLN A 153 -15.21 8.71 2.90
C GLN A 153 -14.18 9.50 3.72
N GLU A 154 -13.83 9.02 4.92
CA GLU A 154 -12.80 9.65 5.75
C GLU A 154 -11.43 9.65 5.07
N LEU A 155 -11.06 8.54 4.40
CA LEU A 155 -9.83 8.47 3.60
C LEU A 155 -9.83 9.48 2.46
N ARG A 156 -10.94 9.59 1.71
CA ARG A 156 -11.08 10.58 0.62
C ARG A 156 -10.99 12.03 1.11
N GLU A 157 -11.51 12.31 2.29
CA GLU A 157 -11.49 13.67 2.87
C GLU A 157 -10.11 14.05 3.41
N LYS A 158 -9.39 13.11 4.02
CA LYS A 158 -8.13 13.37 4.72
C LYS A 158 -6.88 13.13 3.89
N ALA A 159 -6.89 12.17 2.96
CA ALA A 159 -5.73 11.86 2.13
C ALA A 159 -5.20 13.04 1.30
N PRO A 160 -6.03 13.93 0.73
CA PRO A 160 -5.54 15.12 0.03
C PRO A 160 -4.72 16.07 0.89
N HIS A 161 -4.84 16.00 2.21
CA HIS A 161 -4.14 16.81 3.19
C HIS A 161 -2.98 16.06 3.88
N ASP A 162 -2.55 14.94 3.33
CA ASP A 162 -1.50 14.10 3.88
C ASP A 162 -1.81 13.67 5.33
N TRP A 163 -2.70 12.70 5.46
CA TRP A 163 -3.16 12.23 6.77
C TRP A 163 -2.10 11.40 7.49
N SER A 164 -1.47 12.00 8.50
CA SER A 164 -0.49 11.35 9.38
C SER A 164 -1.20 10.68 10.57
N ILE A 165 -0.91 9.40 10.79
CA ILE A 165 -1.52 8.58 11.84
C ILE A 165 -0.40 7.97 12.69
N THR A 166 -0.42 8.22 14.01
CA THR A 166 0.53 7.59 14.94
C THR A 166 0.20 6.10 15.12
N ALA A 167 1.16 5.33 15.64
CA ALA A 167 0.94 3.91 15.92
C ALA A 167 -0.23 3.71 16.90
N SER A 168 -0.33 4.53 17.95
CA SER A 168 -1.44 4.48 18.92
C SER A 168 -2.78 4.81 18.29
N GLU A 169 -2.84 5.83 17.43
CA GLU A 169 -4.04 6.19 16.68
C GLU A 169 -4.44 5.07 15.72
N ALA A 170 -3.48 4.47 15.02
CA ALA A 170 -3.73 3.35 14.10
C ALA A 170 -4.36 2.15 14.83
N LYS A 171 -3.90 1.85 16.04
CA LYS A 171 -4.51 0.82 16.89
C LYS A 171 -5.93 1.20 17.28
N ALA A 172 -6.16 2.42 17.74
CA ALA A 172 -7.49 2.91 18.11
C ALA A 172 -8.49 2.90 16.95
N MET A 173 -8.01 3.14 15.73
CA MET A 173 -8.81 3.10 14.50
C MET A 173 -9.04 1.68 13.95
N GLY A 174 -8.46 0.66 14.56
CA GLY A 174 -8.56 -0.72 14.09
C GLY A 174 -7.79 -1.00 12.79
N LEU A 175 -6.79 -0.19 12.47
CA LEU A 175 -5.91 -0.39 11.31
C LEU A 175 -4.82 -1.43 11.55
N ILE A 176 -4.46 -1.63 12.81
CA ILE A 176 -3.44 -2.60 13.24
C ILE A 176 -3.91 -3.35 14.49
N ALA A 177 -3.28 -4.49 14.77
CA ALA A 177 -3.57 -5.28 15.95
C ALA A 177 -2.94 -4.68 17.21
N GLU A 178 -1.64 -4.35 17.14
CA GLU A 178 -0.89 -3.96 18.33
C GLU A 178 0.30 -3.05 18.01
N VAL A 179 0.67 -2.25 18.99
CA VAL A 179 1.92 -1.47 19.03
C VAL A 179 2.95 -2.24 19.86
N VAL A 180 4.14 -2.45 19.31
CA VAL A 180 5.21 -3.25 19.91
C VAL A 180 6.49 -2.45 20.14
#